data_e9f79888ac420c1b5f93f5b85ce36a10
#
_entry.id   e9f79888ac420c1b5f93f5b85ce36a10
#
_cell.length_a   1.000
_cell.length_b   1.000
_cell.length_c   1.000
_cell.angle_alpha   90.00
_cell.angle_beta   90.00
_cell.angle_gamma   90.00
#
_symmetry.space_group_name_H-M   'P 1'
#
loop_
_entity.id
_entity.type
_entity.pdbx_description
1 polymer ?
#
loop_
_entity_poly.entity_id
_entity_poly.type
_entity_poly.pdbx_seq_one_letter_code
_entity_poly.pdbx_strand_id
1 'polypeptide(L)'
;EIIIPNGNFDVSSSAFYLPLNLETPIGTTVIWANEDTVPHTIQSQDEFGKVSALFNSAPLNTGDRFEFTFEEAGVYNYFCSFHPWRVGVVTVK
;
A
#
# COMPACT_ATOMS: atom_id res chain seq x y z
N GLU A 1 4.32 -1.66 -9.78
CA GLU A 1 4.35 -0.43 -8.98
C GLU A 1 2.95 -0.03 -8.56
N ILE A 2 2.84 0.46 -7.35
CA ILE A 2 1.58 0.99 -6.83
C ILE A 2 1.78 2.48 -6.58
N ILE A 3 0.88 3.30 -7.12
CA ILE A 3 0.93 4.74 -6.96
C ILE A 3 -0.06 5.16 -5.87
N ILE A 4 0.39 6.04 -4.96
CA ILE A 4 -0.47 6.74 -4.03
C ILE A 4 -0.74 8.10 -4.65
N PRO A 5 -1.90 8.31 -5.30
CA PRO A 5 -2.11 9.52 -6.10
C PRO A 5 -2.42 10.74 -5.25
N ASN A 6 -2.29 11.91 -5.86
CA ASN A 6 -2.68 13.18 -5.25
C ASN A 6 -4.17 13.13 -4.86
N GLY A 7 -4.48 13.54 -3.64
CA GLY A 7 -5.84 13.50 -3.10
C GLY A 7 -6.20 12.21 -2.38
N ASN A 8 -5.28 11.23 -2.34
CA ASN A 8 -5.52 9.95 -1.66
C ASN A 8 -5.92 10.15 -0.18
N PHE A 9 -5.37 11.17 0.49
CA PHE A 9 -5.65 11.46 1.89
C PHE A 9 -7.11 11.86 2.14
N ASP A 10 -7.81 12.37 1.14
CA ASP A 10 -9.17 12.89 1.31
C ASP A 10 -10.18 11.74 1.23
N VAL A 11 -10.90 11.49 2.31
CA VAL A 11 -11.86 10.38 2.40
C VAL A 11 -12.98 10.51 1.35
N SER A 12 -13.32 11.72 0.94
CA SER A 12 -14.37 11.96 -0.07
C SER A 12 -13.85 11.82 -1.51
N SER A 13 -12.54 11.69 -1.68
CA SER A 13 -11.91 11.58 -2.99
C SER A 13 -12.00 10.15 -3.54
N SER A 14 -12.07 10.01 -4.86
CA SER A 14 -11.95 8.74 -5.56
C SER A 14 -10.50 8.39 -5.93
N ALA A 15 -9.52 9.09 -5.36
CA ALA A 15 -8.10 8.85 -5.63
C ALA A 15 -7.58 7.64 -4.84
N PHE A 16 -8.08 6.45 -5.16
CA PHE A 16 -7.63 5.19 -4.55
C PHE A 16 -6.22 4.84 -4.98
N TYR A 17 -5.60 3.83 -4.33
CA TYR A 17 -4.32 3.29 -4.80
C TYR A 17 -4.45 2.81 -6.25
N LEU A 18 -3.39 2.96 -7.02
CA LEU A 18 -3.38 2.61 -8.44
C LEU A 18 -2.27 1.58 -8.74
N PRO A 19 -2.61 0.33 -9.01
CA PRO A 19 -3.95 -0.27 -8.97
C PRO A 19 -4.39 -0.56 -7.53
N LEU A 20 -5.69 -0.64 -7.31
CA LEU A 20 -6.24 -0.96 -5.99
C LEU A 20 -5.96 -2.41 -5.61
N ASN A 21 -5.98 -3.31 -6.56
CA ASN A 21 -5.62 -4.72 -6.39
C ASN A 21 -4.56 -5.07 -7.43
N LEU A 22 -3.31 -5.25 -6.98
CA LEU A 22 -2.21 -5.63 -7.84
C LEU A 22 -2.02 -7.14 -7.78
N GLU A 23 -2.07 -7.81 -8.95
CA GLU A 23 -1.71 -9.23 -9.06
C GLU A 23 -0.28 -9.35 -9.56
N THR A 24 0.50 -10.24 -8.94
CA THR A 24 1.90 -10.39 -9.28
C THR A 24 2.39 -11.81 -8.95
N PRO A 25 3.41 -12.33 -9.66
CA PRO A 25 3.97 -13.65 -9.34
C PRO A 25 4.84 -13.62 -8.09
N ILE A 26 5.02 -14.80 -7.50
CA ILE A 26 5.93 -15.00 -6.36
C ILE A 26 7.33 -14.52 -6.73
N GLY A 27 7.99 -13.84 -5.80
CA GLY A 27 9.35 -13.32 -5.98
C GLY A 27 9.39 -11.90 -6.51
N THR A 28 8.24 -11.29 -6.77
CA THR A 28 8.18 -9.92 -7.29
C THR A 28 8.42 -8.91 -6.17
N THR A 29 9.22 -7.89 -6.46
CA THR A 29 9.37 -6.71 -5.60
C THR A 29 8.34 -5.68 -6.02
N VAL A 30 7.43 -5.35 -5.11
CA VAL A 30 6.41 -4.31 -5.34
C VAL A 30 6.92 -3.00 -4.78
N ILE A 31 6.75 -1.93 -5.54
CA ILE A 31 7.19 -0.58 -5.18
C ILE A 31 5.95 0.29 -5.01
N TRP A 32 5.83 0.95 -3.85
CA TRP A 32 4.81 1.97 -3.60
C TRP A 32 5.47 3.34 -3.74
N ALA A 33 4.89 4.21 -4.57
CA ALA A 33 5.38 5.57 -4.77
C ALA A 33 4.34 6.57 -4.28
N ASN A 34 4.74 7.46 -3.37
CA ASN A 34 3.84 8.50 -2.86
C ASN A 34 3.89 9.72 -3.78
N GLU A 35 2.79 9.96 -4.49
CA GLU A 35 2.60 11.16 -5.33
C GLU A 35 1.57 12.11 -4.74
N ASP A 36 1.11 11.84 -3.51
CA ASP A 36 0.22 12.76 -2.80
C ASP A 36 1.02 13.92 -2.20
N THR A 37 0.31 14.96 -1.82
CA THR A 37 0.90 16.17 -1.23
C THR A 37 1.14 16.07 0.27
N VAL A 38 0.74 14.96 0.90
CA VAL A 38 0.91 14.69 2.32
C VAL A 38 1.64 13.37 2.53
N PRO A 39 2.26 13.16 3.72
CA PRO A 39 2.91 11.90 4.01
C PRO A 39 1.92 10.73 4.09
N HIS A 40 2.38 9.55 3.71
CA HIS A 40 1.65 8.28 3.83
C HIS A 40 2.56 7.22 4.41
N THR A 41 1.97 6.21 5.06
CA THR A 41 2.66 4.98 5.44
C THR A 41 2.05 3.82 4.68
N ILE A 42 2.81 2.74 4.51
CA ILE A 42 2.31 1.48 3.97
C ILE A 42 2.47 0.44 5.07
N GLN A 43 1.35 -0.07 5.56
CA GLN A 43 1.36 -1.05 6.65
C GLN A 43 0.49 -2.23 6.27
N SER A 44 1.06 -3.43 6.43
CA SER A 44 0.31 -4.66 6.20
C SER A 44 -0.71 -4.87 7.31
N GLN A 45 -1.85 -5.48 6.95
CA GLN A 45 -2.85 -5.88 7.93
C GLN A 45 -3.31 -7.30 7.62
N ASP A 46 -3.81 -7.99 8.65
CA ASP A 46 -4.36 -9.32 8.50
C ASP A 46 -5.79 -9.26 7.95
N GLU A 47 -6.43 -10.44 7.80
CA GLU A 47 -7.79 -10.54 7.27
C GLU A 47 -8.83 -9.87 8.16
N PHE A 48 -8.49 -9.56 9.42
CA PHE A 48 -9.38 -8.89 10.37
C PHE A 48 -9.10 -7.39 10.47
N GLY A 49 -8.20 -6.87 9.65
CA GLY A 49 -7.86 -5.44 9.63
C GLY A 49 -6.87 -5.01 10.70
N LYS A 50 -6.23 -5.96 11.39
CA LYS A 50 -5.19 -5.64 12.40
C LYS A 50 -3.84 -5.48 11.72
N VAL A 51 -3.04 -4.52 12.19
CA VAL A 51 -1.68 -4.33 11.70
C VAL A 51 -0.89 -5.62 11.92
N SER A 52 -0.27 -6.11 10.85
CA SER A 52 0.62 -7.26 10.91
C SER A 52 2.06 -6.77 10.85
N ALA A 53 3.01 -7.64 11.19
CA ALA A 53 4.43 -7.31 11.16
C ALA A 53 5.10 -7.66 9.83
N LEU A 54 4.34 -8.04 8.79
CA LEU A 54 4.92 -8.54 7.56
C LEU A 54 5.69 -7.46 6.80
N PHE A 55 5.05 -6.31 6.56
CA PHE A 55 5.75 -5.15 6.00
C PHE A 55 5.13 -3.86 6.53
N ASN A 56 6.01 -2.91 6.87
CA ASN A 56 5.61 -1.63 7.43
C ASN A 56 6.64 -0.58 7.03
N SER A 57 6.20 0.50 6.39
CA SER A 57 7.10 1.57 6.00
C SER A 57 7.20 2.62 7.09
N ALA A 58 8.30 3.38 7.08
CA ALA A 58 8.35 4.69 7.73
C ALA A 58 7.46 5.67 6.94
N PRO A 59 7.14 6.85 7.47
CA PRO A 59 6.40 7.86 6.71
C PRO A 59 7.09 8.18 5.39
N LEU A 60 6.33 8.15 4.31
CA LEU A 60 6.79 8.46 2.96
C LEU A 60 6.32 9.87 2.62
N ASN A 61 7.25 10.79 2.40
CA ASN A 61 6.94 12.12 1.90
C ASN A 61 6.67 12.06 0.39
N THR A 62 6.17 13.15 -0.17
CA THR A 62 5.94 13.24 -1.62
C THR A 62 7.23 12.89 -2.38
N GLY A 63 7.13 11.93 -3.29
CA GLY A 63 8.27 11.46 -4.08
C GLY A 63 9.02 10.29 -3.46
N ASP A 64 8.76 9.95 -2.22
CA ASP A 64 9.41 8.80 -1.57
C ASP A 64 8.79 7.49 -2.04
N ARG A 65 9.56 6.41 -1.90
CA ARG A 65 9.17 5.06 -2.31
C ARG A 65 9.44 4.08 -1.18
N PHE A 66 8.62 3.03 -1.15
CA PHE A 66 8.79 1.87 -0.28
C PHE A 66 8.69 0.62 -1.13
N GLU A 67 9.53 -0.38 -0.88
CA GLU A 67 9.47 -1.63 -1.63
C GLU A 67 9.50 -2.84 -0.70
N PHE A 68 8.85 -3.90 -1.15
CA PHE A 68 8.81 -5.18 -0.45
C PHE A 68 8.74 -6.32 -1.46
N THR A 69 9.50 -7.39 -1.22
CA THR A 69 9.52 -8.57 -2.09
C THR A 69 8.63 -9.65 -1.49
N PHE A 70 7.66 -10.12 -2.28
CA PHE A 70 6.71 -11.15 -1.85
C PHE A 70 7.23 -12.53 -2.23
N GLU A 71 7.59 -13.33 -1.22
CA GLU A 71 8.20 -14.65 -1.40
C GLU A 71 7.19 -15.79 -1.34
N GLU A 72 5.95 -15.52 -0.92
CA GLU A 72 4.90 -16.53 -0.75
C GLU A 72 3.62 -16.10 -1.41
N ALA A 73 2.89 -17.06 -1.99
CA ALA A 73 1.58 -16.81 -2.55
C ALA A 73 0.59 -16.43 -1.45
N GLY A 74 -0.35 -15.55 -1.77
CA GLY A 74 -1.38 -15.12 -0.83
C GLY A 74 -2.02 -13.81 -1.23
N VAL A 75 -2.98 -13.38 -0.42
CA VAL A 75 -3.65 -12.09 -0.55
C VAL A 75 -3.20 -11.22 0.61
N TYR A 76 -2.60 -10.09 0.30
CA TYR A 76 -1.98 -9.21 1.29
C TYR A 76 -2.68 -7.86 1.27
N ASN A 77 -3.32 -7.51 2.38
CA ASN A 77 -3.97 -6.20 2.53
C ASN A 77 -3.00 -5.21 3.14
N TYR A 78 -3.11 -3.94 2.76
CA TYR A 78 -2.31 -2.86 3.34
C TYR A 78 -3.15 -1.59 3.45
N PHE A 79 -2.69 -0.68 4.31
CA PHE A 79 -3.37 0.59 4.55
C PHE A 79 -2.36 1.64 4.98
N CYS A 80 -2.82 2.90 5.08
CA CYS A 80 -2.03 3.99 5.64
C CYS A 80 -2.50 4.27 7.06
N SER A 81 -1.57 4.31 8.03
CA SER A 81 -1.95 4.58 9.42
C SER A 81 -2.48 5.99 9.64
N PHE A 82 -2.08 6.95 8.79
CA PHE A 82 -2.58 8.33 8.84
C PHE A 82 -3.97 8.45 8.22
N HIS A 83 -4.30 7.52 7.31
CA HIS A 83 -5.53 7.54 6.52
C HIS A 83 -6.11 6.12 6.44
N PRO A 84 -6.61 5.57 7.57
CA PRO A 84 -6.93 4.13 7.66
C PRO A 84 -8.10 3.69 6.78
N TRP A 85 -8.85 4.61 6.18
CA TRP A 85 -9.89 4.29 5.19
C TRP A 85 -9.29 3.89 3.83
N ARG A 86 -8.01 4.14 3.58
CA ARG A 86 -7.35 3.76 2.34
C ARG A 86 -6.74 2.38 2.49
N VAL A 87 -7.40 1.39 1.90
CA VAL A 87 -6.96 -0.02 1.94
C VAL A 87 -6.71 -0.48 0.51
N GLY A 88 -5.59 -1.14 0.31
CA GLY A 88 -5.25 -1.76 -0.97
C GLY A 88 -4.93 -3.24 -0.80
N VAL A 89 -4.77 -3.94 -1.91
CA VAL A 89 -4.54 -5.39 -1.93
C VAL A 89 -3.44 -5.73 -2.92
N VAL A 90 -2.54 -6.63 -2.51
CA VAL A 90 -1.59 -7.30 -3.41
C VAL A 90 -1.92 -8.78 -3.39
N THR A 91 -2.20 -9.35 -4.56
CA THR A 91 -2.46 -10.79 -4.73
C THR A 91 -1.24 -11.41 -5.39
N VAL A 92 -0.63 -12.37 -4.71
CA VAL A 92 0.58 -13.06 -5.16
C VAL A 92 0.25 -14.50 -5.49
N LYS A 93 0.58 -14.93 -6.70
CA LYS A 93 0.27 -16.31 -7.16
C LYS A 93 1.40 -16.96 -7.95
#